data_f9f804fe2f8c46ce4e8225dd680bfac3
#
_entry.id   f9f804fe2f8c46ce4e8225dd680bfac3
#
_cell.length_a   1.000
_cell.length_b   1.000
_cell.length_c   1.000
_cell.angle_alpha   90.00
_cell.angle_beta   90.00
_cell.angle_gamma   90.00
#
_symmetry.space_group_name_H-M   'P 1'
#
loop_
_entity.id
_entity.type
_entity.pdbx_description
1 polymer ?
#
loop_
_entity_poly.entity_id
_entity_poly.type
_entity_poly.pdbx_seq_one_letter_code
_entity_poly.pdbx_strand_id
1 'polypeptide(L)'
;GSTLPVDAASVKEGKTTPSKHYTEDTLLAAMENAGAKDAPADAERRGLGTPATRAAILEKLVSAGFAERKKLKKAVYLIPTQIGNSLITVLPEQLQSPLLTAEWEHKLKQVERGELDADAFLGGITAMLTELTRSYRVVPGAEVLFPSGREVIGRCPRCGSDVTESK
;
A
#
# COMPACT_ATOMS: atom_id res chain seq x y z
N GLY A 1 -19.13 8.32 44.58
CA GLY A 1 -18.71 9.22 43.51
C GLY A 1 -18.83 10.65 43.97
N SER A 2 -17.76 11.45 43.84
CA SER A 2 -17.75 12.87 44.19
C SER A 2 -18.31 13.67 43.01
N THR A 3 -19.26 14.55 43.27
CA THR A 3 -19.75 15.52 42.28
C THR A 3 -18.87 16.77 42.36
N LEU A 4 -18.28 17.16 41.25
CA LEU A 4 -17.52 18.40 41.14
C LEU A 4 -18.39 19.44 40.41
N PRO A 5 -18.50 20.67 40.97
CA PRO A 5 -19.20 21.76 40.28
C PRO A 5 -18.37 22.21 39.08
N VAL A 6 -19.04 22.43 37.96
CA VAL A 6 -18.42 23.01 36.73
C VAL A 6 -18.84 24.47 36.66
N ASP A 7 -17.92 25.38 36.92
CA ASP A 7 -18.20 26.83 36.97
C ASP A 7 -18.28 27.45 35.56
N ALA A 8 -17.53 26.89 34.58
CA ALA A 8 -17.58 27.34 33.18
C ALA A 8 -17.18 26.22 32.22
N ALA A 9 -17.82 26.16 31.08
CA ALA A 9 -17.42 25.32 29.95
C ALA A 9 -17.24 26.20 28.70
N SER A 10 -16.13 26.02 27.98
CA SER A 10 -15.89 26.70 26.72
C SER A 10 -15.52 25.69 25.62
N VAL A 11 -16.07 25.87 24.43
CA VAL A 11 -15.70 25.08 23.25
C VAL A 11 -14.62 25.85 22.52
N LYS A 12 -13.46 25.22 22.31
CA LYS A 12 -12.38 25.76 21.45
C LYS A 12 -12.47 25.08 20.09
N GLU A 13 -12.70 25.88 19.05
CA GLU A 13 -12.55 25.39 17.68
C GLU A 13 -11.07 25.24 17.33
N GLY A 14 -10.72 24.11 16.78
CA GLY A 14 -9.38 23.79 16.29
C GLY A 14 -9.46 23.17 14.89
N LYS A 15 -8.48 23.48 14.04
CA LYS A 15 -8.32 22.82 12.74
C LYS A 15 -7.16 21.84 12.82
N THR A 16 -7.42 20.59 12.44
CA THR A 16 -6.35 19.62 12.24
C THR A 16 -5.62 19.94 10.94
N THR A 17 -4.30 19.75 10.94
CA THR A 17 -3.50 19.82 9.72
C THR A 17 -3.30 18.42 9.15
N PRO A 18 -3.31 18.24 7.81
CA PRO A 18 -3.01 16.95 7.20
C PRO A 18 -1.61 16.49 7.59
N SER A 19 -1.40 15.17 7.61
CA SER A 19 -0.10 14.57 7.85
C SER A 19 0.90 15.06 6.81
N LYS A 20 2.16 15.22 7.20
CA LYS A 20 3.23 15.57 6.28
C LYS A 20 3.51 14.41 5.33
N HIS A 21 3.87 14.73 4.09
CA HIS A 21 4.39 13.72 3.16
C HIS A 21 5.64 13.06 3.74
N TYR A 22 5.88 11.82 3.36
CA TYR A 22 7.07 11.09 3.76
C TYR A 22 8.31 11.55 2.97
N THR A 23 9.43 11.71 3.66
CA THR A 23 10.76 11.63 3.05
C THR A 23 11.17 10.15 2.95
N GLU A 24 12.25 9.82 2.24
CA GLU A 24 12.74 8.45 2.19
C GLU A 24 13.02 7.91 3.60
N ASP A 25 13.72 8.67 4.45
CA ASP A 25 14.04 8.26 5.82
C ASP A 25 12.79 8.00 6.66
N THR A 26 11.81 8.90 6.59
CA THR A 26 10.58 8.74 7.38
C THR A 26 9.69 7.62 6.85
N LEU A 27 9.73 7.32 5.54
CA LEU A 27 9.01 6.20 4.97
C LEU A 27 9.69 4.87 5.31
N LEU A 28 11.03 4.81 5.27
CA LEU A 28 11.78 3.63 5.73
C LEU A 28 11.49 3.32 7.21
N ALA A 29 11.48 4.34 8.06
CA ALA A 29 11.09 4.19 9.48
C ALA A 29 9.63 3.74 9.63
N ALA A 30 8.72 4.23 8.80
CA ALA A 30 7.32 3.80 8.81
C ALA A 30 7.17 2.35 8.35
N MET A 31 7.92 1.92 7.33
CA MET A 31 7.97 0.51 6.89
C MET A 31 8.50 -0.40 7.99
N GLU A 32 9.51 0.03 8.73
CA GLU A 32 10.07 -0.72 9.86
C GLU A 32 9.06 -0.93 10.99
N ASN A 33 8.22 0.07 11.23
CA ASN A 33 7.20 0.04 12.29
C ASN A 33 5.80 -0.36 11.79
N ALA A 34 5.66 -0.74 10.51
CA ALA A 34 4.39 -1.17 9.97
C ALA A 34 3.86 -2.41 10.71
N GLY A 35 2.57 -2.43 11.01
CA GLY A 35 1.93 -3.51 11.76
C GLY A 35 2.24 -3.54 13.27
N ALA A 36 3.11 -2.66 13.78
CA ALA A 36 3.53 -2.68 15.18
C ALA A 36 2.39 -2.43 16.18
N LYS A 37 1.31 -1.76 15.75
CA LYS A 37 0.14 -1.48 16.60
C LYS A 37 -0.85 -2.64 16.67
N ASP A 38 -0.86 -3.47 15.64
CA ASP A 38 -1.85 -4.53 15.44
C ASP A 38 -1.24 -5.93 15.65
N ALA A 39 0.07 -6.01 15.85
CA ALA A 39 0.78 -7.25 16.10
C ALA A 39 0.66 -7.68 17.58
N PRO A 40 0.59 -9.00 17.89
CA PRO A 40 0.69 -9.52 19.25
C PRO A 40 1.96 -9.00 19.95
N ALA A 41 1.90 -8.85 21.29
CA ALA A 41 2.99 -8.25 22.06
C ALA A 41 4.33 -9.01 21.97
N ASP A 42 4.29 -10.29 21.63
CA ASP A 42 5.41 -11.23 21.46
C ASP A 42 5.88 -11.37 19.99
N ALA A 43 5.17 -10.77 19.04
CA ALA A 43 5.60 -10.78 17.64
C ALA A 43 6.86 -9.93 17.46
N GLU A 44 7.92 -10.55 16.98
CA GLU A 44 9.14 -9.83 16.57
C GLU A 44 8.79 -8.84 15.45
N ARG A 45 8.85 -7.54 15.77
CA ARG A 45 8.44 -6.46 14.87
C ARG A 45 9.45 -6.29 13.75
N ARG A 46 9.18 -6.88 12.59
CA ARG A 46 10.05 -6.74 11.40
C ARG A 46 9.54 -5.72 10.37
N GLY A 47 8.32 -5.25 10.51
CA GLY A 47 7.71 -4.31 9.57
C GLY A 47 7.55 -4.87 8.16
N LEU A 48 7.54 -4.00 7.15
CA LEU A 48 7.48 -4.36 5.74
C LEU A 48 8.89 -4.50 5.15
N GLY A 49 9.22 -5.67 4.65
CA GLY A 49 10.52 -5.99 4.07
C GLY A 49 11.67 -5.98 5.10
N THR A 50 12.82 -6.45 4.67
CA THR A 50 14.05 -6.42 5.49
C THR A 50 14.76 -5.07 5.33
N PRO A 51 15.66 -4.67 6.25
CA PRO A 51 16.46 -3.47 6.09
C PRO A 51 17.18 -3.39 4.74
N ALA A 52 17.69 -4.52 4.24
CA ALA A 52 18.39 -4.59 2.97
C ALA A 52 17.49 -4.38 1.74
N THR A 53 16.22 -4.73 1.83
CA THR A 53 15.28 -4.70 0.68
C THR A 53 14.42 -3.44 0.62
N ARG A 54 14.23 -2.74 1.74
CA ARG A 54 13.34 -1.57 1.81
C ARG A 54 13.71 -0.47 0.82
N ALA A 55 14.99 -0.12 0.74
CA ALA A 55 15.45 0.91 -0.21
C ALA A 55 15.18 0.51 -1.67
N ALA A 56 15.42 -0.76 -2.01
CA ALA A 56 15.15 -1.30 -3.34
C ALA A 56 13.65 -1.29 -3.68
N ILE A 57 12.77 -1.52 -2.70
CA ILE A 57 11.31 -1.43 -2.86
C ILE A 57 10.92 0.02 -3.20
N LEU A 58 11.43 1.02 -2.47
CA LEU A 58 11.15 2.43 -2.75
C LEU A 58 11.63 2.83 -4.15
N GLU A 59 12.83 2.41 -4.54
CA GLU A 59 13.36 2.67 -5.87
C GLU A 59 12.50 2.04 -6.97
N LYS A 60 12.01 0.82 -6.73
CA LYS A 60 11.09 0.13 -7.65
C LYS A 60 9.76 0.87 -7.79
N LEU A 61 9.20 1.41 -6.71
CA LEU A 61 7.96 2.21 -6.77
C LEU A 61 8.15 3.49 -7.59
N VAL A 62 9.29 4.15 -7.44
CA VAL A 62 9.63 5.36 -8.21
C VAL A 62 9.88 5.02 -9.67
N SER A 63 10.67 4.00 -9.97
CA SER A 63 10.98 3.58 -11.35
C SER A 63 9.76 3.06 -12.10
N ALA A 64 8.82 2.43 -11.40
CA ALA A 64 7.53 2.00 -11.95
C ALA A 64 6.52 3.15 -12.10
N GLY A 65 6.85 4.36 -11.65
CA GLY A 65 5.99 5.54 -11.76
C GLY A 65 4.82 5.59 -10.79
N PHE A 66 4.80 4.77 -9.74
CA PHE A 66 3.76 4.80 -8.70
C PHE A 66 4.00 5.90 -7.67
N ALA A 67 5.25 6.29 -7.48
CA ALA A 67 5.65 7.41 -6.64
C ALA A 67 6.67 8.29 -7.36
N GLU A 68 6.76 9.56 -6.98
CA GLU A 68 7.75 10.50 -7.48
C GLU A 68 8.50 11.18 -6.34
N ARG A 69 9.77 11.54 -6.59
CA ARG A 69 10.58 12.36 -5.70
C ARG A 69 10.33 13.84 -6.00
N LYS A 70 9.71 14.55 -5.08
CA LYS A 70 9.41 15.98 -5.26
C LYS A 70 10.10 16.83 -4.23
N LYS A 71 10.90 17.77 -4.69
CA LYS A 71 11.54 18.76 -3.80
C LYS A 71 10.51 19.81 -3.39
N LEU A 72 10.16 19.84 -2.11
CA LEU A 72 9.30 20.87 -1.53
C LEU A 72 10.09 21.59 -0.44
N LYS A 73 10.27 22.88 -0.62
CA LYS A 73 11.09 23.73 0.28
C LYS A 73 12.53 23.18 0.42
N LYS A 74 12.89 22.69 1.60
CA LYS A 74 14.25 22.22 1.93
C LYS A 74 14.42 20.70 1.92
N ALA A 75 13.34 19.93 1.66
CA ALA A 75 13.36 18.47 1.71
C ALA A 75 12.82 17.84 0.42
N VAL A 76 13.24 16.62 0.14
CA VAL A 76 12.71 15.78 -0.93
C VAL A 76 11.72 14.82 -0.31
N TYR A 77 10.50 14.82 -0.85
CA TYR A 77 9.41 13.98 -0.41
C TYR A 77 9.06 12.94 -1.47
N LEU A 78 8.64 11.77 -1.02
CA LEU A 78 8.00 10.77 -1.86
C LEU A 78 6.50 11.06 -1.90
N ILE A 79 6.00 11.31 -3.10
CA ILE A 79 4.59 11.64 -3.33
C ILE A 79 4.01 10.61 -4.28
N PRO A 80 2.84 10.02 -3.96
CA PRO A 80 2.18 9.12 -4.88
C PRO A 80 1.77 9.85 -6.16
N THR A 81 1.98 9.22 -7.30
CA THR A 81 1.51 9.71 -8.59
C THR A 81 0.01 9.43 -8.77
N GLN A 82 -0.61 9.99 -9.81
CA GLN A 82 -1.98 9.64 -10.17
C GLN A 82 -2.13 8.12 -10.38
N ILE A 83 -1.18 7.49 -11.08
CA ILE A 83 -1.18 6.04 -11.33
C ILE A 83 -1.05 5.27 -10.01
N GLY A 84 -0.20 5.72 -9.09
CA GLY A 84 -0.05 5.10 -7.78
C GLY A 84 -1.34 5.15 -6.96
N ASN A 85 -2.01 6.31 -6.92
CA ASN A 85 -3.30 6.46 -6.25
C ASN A 85 -4.38 5.59 -6.90
N SER A 86 -4.43 5.56 -8.23
CA SER A 86 -5.38 4.74 -8.98
C SER A 86 -5.17 3.25 -8.70
N LEU A 87 -3.92 2.79 -8.61
CA LEU A 87 -3.61 1.40 -8.29
C LEU A 87 -4.18 1.00 -6.92
N ILE A 88 -3.96 1.80 -5.90
CA ILE A 88 -4.50 1.52 -4.55
C ILE A 88 -6.03 1.48 -4.58
N THR A 89 -6.68 2.34 -5.35
CA THR A 89 -8.15 2.39 -5.45
C THR A 89 -8.74 1.09 -6.02
N VAL A 90 -8.03 0.42 -6.95
CA VAL A 90 -8.53 -0.81 -7.59
C VAL A 90 -8.06 -2.09 -6.90
N LEU A 91 -7.05 -2.03 -6.03
CA LEU A 91 -6.56 -3.20 -5.31
C LEU A 91 -7.58 -3.69 -4.27
N PRO A 92 -7.75 -5.01 -4.10
CA PRO A 92 -8.51 -5.58 -2.98
C PRO A 92 -7.94 -5.10 -1.63
N GLU A 93 -8.81 -4.85 -0.67
CA GLU A 93 -8.47 -4.34 0.67
C GLU A 93 -7.38 -5.17 1.37
N GLN A 94 -7.43 -6.48 1.19
CA GLN A 94 -6.43 -7.42 1.73
C GLN A 94 -5.00 -7.11 1.26
N LEU A 95 -4.84 -6.68 -0.01
CA LEU A 95 -3.53 -6.34 -0.57
C LEU A 95 -3.06 -4.92 -0.20
N GLN A 96 -3.95 -4.09 0.30
CA GLN A 96 -3.61 -2.74 0.79
C GLN A 96 -3.10 -2.77 2.23
N SER A 97 -3.34 -3.87 2.96
CA SER A 97 -3.00 -3.97 4.37
C SER A 97 -1.58 -4.47 4.60
N PRO A 98 -0.78 -3.81 5.44
CA PRO A 98 0.52 -4.32 5.88
C PRO A 98 0.40 -5.57 6.75
N LEU A 99 -0.77 -5.85 7.32
CA LEU A 99 -1.02 -7.01 8.17
C LEU A 99 -0.82 -8.34 7.43
N LEU A 100 -1.25 -8.42 6.17
CA LEU A 100 -1.05 -9.63 5.35
C LEU A 100 0.43 -10.02 5.27
N THR A 101 1.32 -9.04 5.03
CA THR A 101 2.76 -9.28 5.00
C THR A 101 3.28 -9.71 6.37
N ALA A 102 2.84 -9.06 7.45
CA ALA A 102 3.24 -9.41 8.80
C ALA A 102 2.80 -10.82 9.20
N GLU A 103 1.60 -11.24 8.83
CA GLU A 103 1.10 -12.61 9.05
C GLU A 103 1.91 -13.65 8.28
N TRP A 104 2.26 -13.37 7.04
CA TRP A 104 3.10 -14.28 6.24
C TRP A 104 4.52 -14.40 6.78
N GLU A 105 5.11 -13.31 7.18
CA GLU A 105 6.41 -13.29 7.85
C GLU A 105 6.39 -14.12 9.15
N HIS A 106 5.32 -14.00 9.93
CA HIS A 106 5.14 -14.80 11.14
C HIS A 106 5.02 -16.30 10.82
N LYS A 107 4.19 -16.67 9.84
CA LYS A 107 4.04 -18.06 9.39
C LYS A 107 5.32 -18.65 8.84
N LEU A 108 6.10 -17.86 8.08
CA LEU A 108 7.41 -18.30 7.60
C LEU A 108 8.38 -18.64 8.74
N LYS A 109 8.36 -17.87 9.82
CA LYS A 109 9.13 -18.21 11.02
C LYS A 109 8.66 -19.47 11.71
N GLN A 110 7.35 -19.72 11.74
CA GLN A 110 6.81 -20.97 12.26
C GLN A 110 7.28 -22.16 11.41
N VAL A 111 7.36 -22.01 10.08
CA VAL A 111 7.94 -23.03 9.19
C VAL A 111 9.42 -23.24 9.50
N GLU A 112 10.21 -22.17 9.67
CA GLU A 112 11.62 -22.23 10.03
C GLU A 112 11.85 -22.99 11.35
N ARG A 113 10.94 -22.84 12.33
CA ARG A 113 11.00 -23.52 13.63
C ARG A 113 10.42 -24.93 13.62
N GLY A 114 9.86 -25.37 12.48
CA GLY A 114 9.16 -26.66 12.39
C GLY A 114 7.80 -26.70 13.08
N GLU A 115 7.24 -25.55 13.45
CA GLU A 115 5.92 -25.42 14.09
C GLU A 115 4.78 -25.44 13.08
N LEU A 116 5.06 -25.09 11.81
CA LEU A 116 4.12 -25.11 10.69
C LEU A 116 4.74 -25.87 9.52
N ASP A 117 3.95 -26.73 8.89
CA ASP A 117 4.35 -27.42 7.68
C ASP A 117 4.46 -26.45 6.47
N ALA A 118 5.52 -26.60 5.67
CA ALA A 118 5.77 -25.76 4.50
C ALA A 118 4.68 -25.89 3.44
N ASP A 119 4.17 -27.12 3.20
CA ASP A 119 3.11 -27.37 2.22
C ASP A 119 1.78 -26.76 2.69
N ALA A 120 1.49 -26.78 4.00
CA ALA A 120 0.33 -26.11 4.57
C ALA A 120 0.41 -24.60 4.40
N PHE A 121 1.61 -24.01 4.58
CA PHE A 121 1.82 -22.56 4.34
C PHE A 121 1.60 -22.21 2.86
N LEU A 122 2.19 -22.95 1.92
CA LEU A 122 2.01 -22.73 0.49
C LEU A 122 0.56 -22.97 0.06
N GLY A 123 -0.10 -23.96 0.63
CA GLY A 123 -1.52 -24.23 0.43
C GLY A 123 -2.40 -23.03 0.82
N GLY A 124 -2.09 -22.38 1.93
CA GLY A 124 -2.76 -21.15 2.39
C GLY A 124 -2.61 -19.98 1.39
N ILE A 125 -1.40 -19.77 0.85
CA ILE A 125 -1.16 -18.76 -0.19
C ILE A 125 -1.95 -19.09 -1.46
N THR A 126 -1.92 -20.35 -1.90
CA THR A 126 -2.63 -20.79 -3.10
C THR A 126 -4.14 -20.62 -2.95
N ALA A 127 -4.70 -20.95 -1.78
CA ALA A 127 -6.12 -20.73 -1.50
C ALA A 127 -6.50 -19.26 -1.56
N MET A 128 -5.71 -18.38 -0.95
CA MET A 128 -5.92 -16.92 -0.99
C MET A 128 -5.86 -16.40 -2.42
N LEU A 129 -4.86 -16.78 -3.21
CA LEU A 129 -4.74 -16.35 -4.60
C LEU A 129 -5.92 -16.84 -5.46
N THR A 130 -6.37 -18.08 -5.22
CA THR A 130 -7.53 -18.65 -5.89
C THR A 130 -8.79 -17.85 -5.56
N GLU A 131 -8.99 -17.50 -4.30
CA GLU A 131 -10.14 -16.68 -3.90
C GLU A 131 -10.06 -15.28 -4.49
N LEU A 132 -8.91 -14.62 -4.43
CA LEU A 132 -8.70 -13.31 -5.06
C LEU A 132 -9.03 -13.32 -6.56
N THR A 133 -8.56 -14.33 -7.29
CA THR A 133 -8.83 -14.43 -8.73
C THR A 133 -10.29 -14.73 -9.07
N ARG A 134 -11.01 -15.43 -8.18
CA ARG A 134 -12.44 -15.70 -8.34
C ARG A 134 -13.32 -14.50 -7.99
N SER A 135 -12.99 -13.81 -6.91
CA SER A 135 -13.78 -12.69 -6.37
C SER A 135 -13.48 -11.37 -7.06
N TYR A 136 -12.25 -11.18 -7.55
CA TYR A 136 -11.87 -9.92 -8.20
C TYR A 136 -12.66 -9.70 -9.48
N ARG A 137 -13.22 -8.51 -9.59
CA ARG A 137 -13.95 -8.06 -10.78
C ARG A 137 -13.30 -6.81 -11.34
N VAL A 138 -13.44 -6.63 -12.65
CA VAL A 138 -13.01 -5.40 -13.31
C VAL A 138 -13.74 -4.22 -12.67
N VAL A 139 -12.97 -3.23 -12.19
CA VAL A 139 -13.54 -2.02 -11.62
C VAL A 139 -14.12 -1.18 -12.75
N PRO A 140 -15.43 -0.87 -12.75
CA PRO A 140 -16.03 -0.02 -13.77
C PRO A 140 -15.32 1.35 -13.80
N GLY A 141 -14.96 1.84 -15.00
CA GLY A 141 -14.26 3.10 -15.15
C GLY A 141 -12.74 3.02 -14.88
N ALA A 142 -12.16 1.83 -14.75
CA ALA A 142 -10.71 1.68 -14.55
C ALA A 142 -9.89 2.29 -15.69
N GLU A 143 -10.41 2.37 -16.89
CA GLU A 143 -9.80 3.03 -18.03
C GLU A 143 -9.56 4.53 -17.79
N VAL A 144 -10.41 5.19 -17.01
CA VAL A 144 -10.24 6.60 -16.62
C VAL A 144 -9.14 6.74 -15.56
N LEU A 145 -9.02 5.73 -14.68
CA LEU A 145 -8.01 5.71 -13.62
C LEU A 145 -6.59 5.47 -14.18
N PHE A 146 -6.49 4.77 -15.30
CA PHE A 146 -5.23 4.44 -15.98
C PHE A 146 -5.23 4.91 -17.43
N PRO A 147 -5.23 6.24 -17.67
CA PRO A 147 -5.17 6.76 -19.04
C PRO A 147 -3.90 6.26 -19.71
N SER A 148 -4.03 5.75 -20.92
CA SER A 148 -2.91 5.13 -21.66
C SER A 148 -1.73 6.07 -21.90
N GLY A 149 -1.91 7.37 -21.76
CA GLY A 149 -0.90 8.41 -22.02
C GLY A 149 -0.41 8.41 -23.48
N ARG A 150 -0.98 7.55 -24.32
CA ARG A 150 -0.66 7.44 -25.74
C ARG A 150 -1.73 8.19 -26.54
N GLU A 151 -1.29 8.96 -27.51
CA GLU A 151 -2.21 9.62 -28.42
C GLU A 151 -2.95 8.58 -29.26
N VAL A 152 -4.28 8.70 -29.29
CA VAL A 152 -5.13 7.83 -30.12
C VAL A 152 -5.08 8.38 -31.53
N ILE A 153 -4.45 7.64 -32.45
CA ILE A 153 -4.31 8.02 -33.85
C ILE A 153 -5.47 7.53 -34.69
N GLY A 154 -6.36 6.70 -34.17
CA GLY A 154 -7.52 6.21 -34.89
C GLY A 154 -8.20 5.03 -34.19
N ARG A 155 -9.18 4.42 -34.85
CA ARG A 155 -9.85 3.20 -34.40
C ARG A 155 -9.57 2.04 -35.31
N CYS A 156 -9.36 0.87 -34.74
CA CYS A 156 -9.14 -0.37 -35.49
C CYS A 156 -10.39 -0.72 -36.30
N PRO A 157 -10.31 -0.88 -37.64
CA PRO A 157 -11.47 -1.19 -38.49
C PRO A 157 -12.03 -2.60 -38.21
N ARG A 158 -11.24 -3.47 -37.57
CA ARG A 158 -11.65 -4.86 -37.29
C ARG A 158 -12.38 -5.04 -35.97
N CYS A 159 -11.99 -4.33 -34.90
CA CYS A 159 -12.54 -4.52 -33.58
C CYS A 159 -13.01 -3.23 -32.90
N GLY A 160 -12.82 -2.06 -33.52
CA GLY A 160 -13.22 -0.76 -32.96
C GLY A 160 -12.36 -0.24 -31.82
N SER A 161 -11.35 -0.97 -31.37
CA SER A 161 -10.43 -0.53 -30.32
C SER A 161 -9.56 0.63 -30.77
N ASP A 162 -9.14 1.47 -29.83
CA ASP A 162 -8.24 2.57 -30.08
C ASP A 162 -6.87 2.08 -30.57
N VAL A 163 -6.38 2.71 -31.64
CA VAL A 163 -5.02 2.51 -32.17
C VAL A 163 -4.15 3.64 -31.68
N THR A 164 -3.05 3.29 -31.03
CA THR A 164 -2.10 4.25 -30.47
C THR A 164 -0.73 4.09 -31.10
N GLU A 165 0.06 5.15 -31.13
CA GLU A 165 1.44 5.08 -31.62
C GLU A 165 2.30 4.21 -30.69
N SER A 166 3.07 3.28 -31.28
CA SER A 166 4.07 2.48 -30.57
C SER A 166 5.37 3.28 -30.45
N LYS A 167 5.89 3.42 -29.23
CA LYS A 167 7.24 3.94 -29.02
C LYS A 167 8.26 2.88 -29.34
#